data_70327739a29373a54d2d3205e22994bc
#
_entry.id   70327739a29373a54d2d3205e22994bc
#
_cell.length_a   1.000
_cell.length_b   1.000
_cell.length_c   1.000
_cell.angle_alpha   90.00
_cell.angle_beta   90.00
_cell.angle_gamma   90.00
#
_symmetry.space_group_name_H-M   'P 1'
#
loop_
_entity.id
_entity.type
_entity.pdbx_description
1 polymer ?
#
loop_
_entity_poly.entity_id
_entity_poly.type
_entity_poly.pdbx_seq_one_letter_code
_entity_poly.pdbx_strand_id
1 'polypeptide(L)'
;LLSDKPLITFLPGSRKQEINKVLPELIKIQKNFSKYQFVVAGAPGRDMKDYSESIKGYSIPIIFDETYNLIRSSVACIVTSGTATLETALLGTPQIVCYKSSFLSYFIAKKIVDLKYISLVNIIMNKEVVEELIQKDCNVKKLTHSLNKILIKSDQIKNDYKKLYQILDKGGASKLTCDLIMQS
;
A
#
# COMPACT_ATOMS: atom_id res chain seq x y z
N LEU A 1 17.63 7.07 11.84
CA LEU A 1 17.80 5.69 12.29
C LEU A 1 16.49 5.20 12.88
N LEU A 2 16.10 3.96 12.55
CA LEU A 2 14.88 3.33 13.05
C LEU A 2 15.09 2.94 14.53
N SER A 3 14.03 3.02 15.32
CA SER A 3 14.04 2.64 16.74
C SER A 3 13.63 1.16 16.88
N ASP A 4 13.64 0.63 18.11
CA ASP A 4 13.16 -0.73 18.40
C ASP A 4 11.62 -0.88 18.36
N LYS A 5 10.90 0.21 18.08
CA LYS A 5 9.43 0.18 17.97
C LYS A 5 9.00 -0.59 16.72
N PRO A 6 7.84 -1.29 16.76
CA PRO A 6 7.28 -1.93 15.57
C PRO A 6 7.07 -0.91 14.43
N LEU A 7 7.48 -1.31 13.23
CA LEU A 7 7.49 -0.44 12.05
C LEU A 7 6.15 -0.45 11.32
N ILE A 8 5.71 0.73 10.90
CA ILE A 8 4.62 0.92 9.94
C ILE A 8 5.18 1.68 8.74
N THR A 9 5.02 1.12 7.54
CA THR A 9 5.54 1.73 6.30
C THR A 9 4.42 2.38 5.49
N PHE A 10 4.65 3.61 5.05
CA PHE A 10 3.83 4.32 4.07
C PHE A 10 4.39 4.16 2.66
N LEU A 11 3.56 3.71 1.73
CA LEU A 11 3.84 3.67 0.31
C LEU A 11 2.90 4.64 -0.41
N PRO A 12 3.24 5.94 -0.47
CA PRO A 12 2.31 6.99 -0.92
C PRO A 12 2.10 7.06 -2.44
N GLY A 13 2.66 6.10 -3.18
CA GLY A 13 2.58 6.03 -4.64
C GLY A 13 3.86 6.47 -5.33
N SER A 14 3.88 6.28 -6.65
CA SER A 14 5.04 6.60 -7.50
C SER A 14 4.88 7.90 -8.29
N ARG A 15 3.67 8.47 -8.33
CA ARG A 15 3.42 9.73 -9.03
C ARG A 15 3.39 10.89 -8.05
N LYS A 16 4.05 12.01 -8.43
CA LYS A 16 4.10 13.22 -7.59
C LYS A 16 2.71 13.69 -7.12
N GLN A 17 1.70 13.59 -8.00
CA GLN A 17 0.33 13.95 -7.64
C GLN A 17 -0.29 13.03 -6.57
N GLU A 18 0.05 11.74 -6.58
CA GLU A 18 -0.40 10.77 -5.57
C GLU A 18 0.27 11.09 -4.23
N ILE A 19 1.60 11.24 -4.23
CA ILE A 19 2.40 11.61 -3.06
C ILE A 19 1.82 12.86 -2.40
N ASN A 20 1.63 13.94 -3.15
CA ASN A 20 1.14 15.21 -2.62
C ASN A 20 -0.29 15.16 -2.06
N LYS A 21 -1.13 14.22 -2.52
CA LYS A 21 -2.51 14.09 -2.04
C LYS A 21 -2.68 13.10 -0.90
N VAL A 22 -1.87 12.04 -0.87
CA VAL A 22 -2.02 10.94 0.08
C VAL A 22 -1.10 11.14 1.29
N LEU A 23 0.18 11.42 1.07
CA LEU A 23 1.18 11.48 2.13
C LEU A 23 0.83 12.45 3.26
N PRO A 24 0.30 13.67 3.03
CA PRO A 24 -0.08 14.57 4.11
C PRO A 24 -1.15 14.00 5.06
N GLU A 25 -2.05 13.13 4.55
CA GLU A 25 -3.04 12.47 5.40
C GLU A 25 -2.40 11.32 6.21
N LEU A 26 -1.48 10.58 5.59
CA LEU A 26 -0.78 9.47 6.25
C LEU A 26 0.09 9.97 7.41
N ILE A 27 0.82 11.03 7.21
CA ILE A 27 1.74 11.55 8.24
C ILE A 27 0.98 11.99 9.51
N LYS A 28 -0.20 12.57 9.35
CA LYS A 28 -1.00 13.06 10.49
C LYS A 28 -1.39 11.98 11.48
N ILE A 29 -1.48 10.70 11.07
CA ILE A 29 -1.88 9.63 11.98
C ILE A 29 -0.79 9.24 12.97
N GLN A 30 0.49 9.56 12.72
CA GLN A 30 1.62 9.19 13.57
C GLN A 30 1.39 9.56 15.05
N LYS A 31 0.81 10.73 15.30
CA LYS A 31 0.52 11.21 16.66
C LYS A 31 -0.44 10.30 17.45
N ASN A 32 -1.22 9.49 16.76
CA ASN A 32 -2.17 8.56 17.38
C ASN A 32 -1.54 7.19 17.71
N PHE A 33 -0.29 6.94 17.26
CA PHE A 33 0.39 5.65 17.35
C PHE A 33 1.81 5.78 17.91
N SER A 34 1.96 6.39 19.08
CA SER A 34 3.27 6.67 19.70
C SER A 34 4.12 5.42 20.02
N LYS A 35 3.48 4.24 20.08
CA LYS A 35 4.16 2.95 20.29
C LYS A 35 4.80 2.40 19.02
N TYR A 36 4.57 3.00 17.87
CA TYR A 36 5.08 2.58 16.57
C TYR A 36 6.04 3.61 16.01
N GLN A 37 6.90 3.18 15.13
CA GLN A 37 7.68 4.06 14.26
C GLN A 37 7.13 4.02 12.85
N PHE A 38 7.32 5.12 12.13
CA PHE A 38 6.81 5.28 10.78
C PHE A 38 7.94 5.63 9.83
N VAL A 39 7.87 5.08 8.62
CA VAL A 39 8.78 5.38 7.53
C VAL A 39 8.00 5.54 6.23
N VAL A 40 8.49 6.37 5.35
CA VAL A 40 8.02 6.44 3.96
C VAL A 40 8.98 5.64 3.10
N ALA A 41 8.47 4.65 2.36
CA ALA A 41 9.21 4.03 1.29
C ALA A 41 9.20 4.97 0.08
N GLY A 42 10.37 5.50 -0.25
CA GLY A 42 10.57 6.33 -1.43
C GLY A 42 10.42 5.50 -2.70
N ALA A 43 9.60 5.95 -3.63
CA ALA A 43 9.33 5.23 -4.86
C ALA A 43 10.54 5.27 -5.81
N PRO A 44 10.80 4.21 -6.58
CA PRO A 44 11.86 4.18 -7.59
C PRO A 44 11.76 5.37 -8.56
N GLY A 45 12.90 5.99 -8.86
CA GLY A 45 12.96 7.14 -9.76
C GLY A 45 12.44 8.46 -9.18
N ARG A 46 12.19 8.50 -7.85
CA ARG A 46 11.87 9.72 -7.11
C ARG A 46 13.04 10.14 -6.22
N ASP A 47 13.07 11.40 -5.85
CA ASP A 47 14.05 11.95 -4.92
C ASP A 47 13.38 12.68 -3.75
N MET A 48 14.17 13.13 -2.79
CA MET A 48 13.69 13.83 -1.60
C MET A 48 12.85 15.07 -1.91
N LYS A 49 13.10 15.74 -3.05
CA LYS A 49 12.39 16.97 -3.45
C LYS A 49 10.91 16.68 -3.76
N ASP A 50 10.60 15.46 -4.24
CA ASP A 50 9.23 15.07 -4.54
C ASP A 50 8.36 14.91 -3.28
N TYR A 51 9.00 14.72 -2.12
CA TYR A 51 8.33 14.49 -0.83
C TYR A 51 8.36 15.72 0.08
N SER A 52 9.35 16.61 -0.09
CA SER A 52 9.68 17.70 0.85
C SER A 52 8.49 18.56 1.22
N GLU A 53 7.66 18.94 0.27
CA GLU A 53 6.45 19.74 0.53
C GLU A 53 5.43 18.97 1.36
N SER A 54 5.24 17.69 1.06
CA SER A 54 4.24 16.82 1.73
C SER A 54 4.60 16.49 3.17
N ILE A 55 5.89 16.52 3.53
CA ILE A 55 6.38 16.25 4.88
C ILE A 55 6.69 17.50 5.69
N LYS A 56 6.47 18.70 5.14
CA LYS A 56 6.79 19.97 5.81
C LYS A 56 6.15 20.05 7.19
N GLY A 57 6.99 20.32 8.22
CA GLY A 57 6.55 20.38 9.62
C GLY A 57 6.42 19.02 10.32
N TYR A 58 6.81 17.92 9.68
CA TYR A 58 6.82 16.59 10.25
C TYR A 58 8.22 15.97 10.19
N SER A 59 8.55 15.18 11.21
CA SER A 59 9.77 14.37 11.22
C SER A 59 9.42 12.93 10.90
N ILE A 60 9.63 12.52 9.65
CA ILE A 60 9.45 11.15 9.19
C ILE A 60 10.59 10.79 8.24
N PRO A 61 11.31 9.68 8.45
CA PRO A 61 12.34 9.24 7.53
C PRO A 61 11.71 8.78 6.20
N ILE A 62 12.39 9.11 5.10
CA ILE A 62 12.10 8.59 3.76
C ILE A 62 13.30 7.74 3.37
N ILE A 63 13.06 6.47 3.03
CA ILE A 63 14.09 5.51 2.68
C ILE A 63 13.85 5.06 1.25
N PHE A 64 14.85 5.23 0.40
CA PHE A 64 14.82 4.85 -1.01
C PHE A 64 15.49 3.48 -1.22
N ASP A 65 15.10 2.79 -2.27
CA ASP A 65 15.68 1.53 -2.75
C ASP A 65 15.60 0.33 -1.77
N GLU A 66 14.82 0.48 -0.69
CA GLU A 66 14.63 -0.53 0.35
C GLU A 66 13.16 -0.95 0.51
N THR A 67 12.33 -0.72 -0.48
CA THR A 67 10.86 -0.90 -0.38
C THR A 67 10.48 -2.29 0.13
N TYR A 68 11.04 -3.36 -0.42
CA TYR A 68 10.70 -4.72 -0.02
C TYR A 68 11.19 -5.07 1.39
N ASN A 69 12.35 -4.59 1.79
CA ASN A 69 12.86 -4.79 3.14
C ASN A 69 12.01 -4.03 4.18
N LEU A 70 11.58 -2.81 3.86
CA LEU A 70 10.67 -2.04 4.69
C LEU A 70 9.31 -2.72 4.84
N ILE A 71 8.73 -3.23 3.74
CA ILE A 71 7.46 -3.96 3.77
C ILE A 71 7.60 -5.20 4.67
N ARG A 72 8.62 -6.05 4.46
CA ARG A 72 8.84 -7.27 5.24
C ARG A 72 9.04 -7.00 6.72
N SER A 73 9.71 -5.90 7.07
CA SER A 73 10.00 -5.51 8.45
C SER A 73 8.82 -4.84 9.15
N SER A 74 7.76 -4.52 8.42
CA SER A 74 6.60 -3.79 8.94
C SER A 74 5.55 -4.71 9.55
N VAL A 75 4.94 -4.26 10.64
CA VAL A 75 3.74 -4.91 11.20
C VAL A 75 2.47 -4.57 10.41
N ALA A 76 2.49 -3.45 9.69
CA ALA A 76 1.43 -3.02 8.76
C ALA A 76 1.98 -2.02 7.73
N CYS A 77 1.33 -1.95 6.57
CA CYS A 77 1.59 -0.94 5.55
C CYS A 77 0.34 -0.13 5.23
N ILE A 78 0.52 1.13 4.83
CA ILE A 78 -0.53 1.94 4.20
C ILE A 78 -0.06 2.25 2.78
N VAL A 79 -0.79 1.74 1.79
CA VAL A 79 -0.33 1.62 0.40
C VAL A 79 -1.27 2.36 -0.53
N THR A 80 -0.73 3.21 -1.39
CA THR A 80 -1.53 3.79 -2.48
C THR A 80 -1.85 2.70 -3.53
N SER A 81 -3.09 2.68 -4.00
CA SER A 81 -3.56 1.68 -4.98
C SER A 81 -2.66 1.62 -6.21
N GLY A 82 -2.23 0.41 -6.55
CA GLY A 82 -1.33 0.08 -7.65
C GLY A 82 -0.74 -1.32 -7.47
N THR A 83 0.32 -1.65 -8.20
CA THR A 83 1.03 -2.95 -8.10
C THR A 83 1.60 -3.18 -6.71
N ALA A 84 2.00 -2.12 -6.00
CA ALA A 84 2.52 -2.20 -4.64
C ALA A 84 1.55 -2.89 -3.65
N THR A 85 0.23 -2.86 -3.91
CA THR A 85 -0.75 -3.59 -3.08
C THR A 85 -0.57 -5.09 -3.19
N LEU A 86 -0.31 -5.60 -4.39
CA LEU A 86 -0.05 -7.03 -4.62
C LEU A 86 1.32 -7.43 -4.05
N GLU A 87 2.34 -6.62 -4.28
CA GLU A 87 3.69 -6.84 -3.74
C GLU A 87 3.67 -6.93 -2.21
N THR A 88 2.96 -6.00 -1.53
CA THR A 88 2.80 -6.00 -0.07
C THR A 88 2.11 -7.27 0.43
N ALA A 89 1.07 -7.73 -0.27
CA ALA A 89 0.36 -8.96 0.09
C ALA A 89 1.23 -10.21 -0.10
N LEU A 90 2.00 -10.28 -1.20
CA LEU A 90 2.92 -11.38 -1.47
C LEU A 90 4.08 -11.44 -0.44
N LEU A 91 4.50 -10.30 0.09
CA LEU A 91 5.47 -10.22 1.17
C LEU A 91 4.86 -10.51 2.56
N GLY A 92 3.53 -10.75 2.63
CA GLY A 92 2.81 -11.18 3.82
C GLY A 92 2.50 -10.07 4.82
N THR A 93 2.66 -8.80 4.48
CA THR A 93 2.44 -7.68 5.39
C THR A 93 1.02 -7.16 5.29
N PRO A 94 0.25 -7.11 6.41
CA PRO A 94 -1.09 -6.53 6.43
C PRO A 94 -1.10 -5.08 5.94
N GLN A 95 -2.12 -4.71 5.16
CA GLN A 95 -2.16 -3.37 4.58
C GLN A 95 -3.55 -2.75 4.56
N ILE A 96 -3.58 -1.41 4.50
CA ILE A 96 -4.72 -0.58 4.12
C ILE A 96 -4.40 0.02 2.76
N VAL A 97 -5.35 -0.02 1.84
CA VAL A 97 -5.19 0.59 0.53
C VAL A 97 -5.81 1.98 0.51
N CYS A 98 -5.06 2.96 0.05
CA CYS A 98 -5.49 4.34 -0.08
C CYS A 98 -5.56 4.74 -1.55
N TYR A 99 -6.52 5.60 -1.87
CA TYR A 99 -6.58 6.22 -3.18
C TYR A 99 -7.14 7.63 -3.10
N LYS A 100 -6.33 8.59 -3.58
CA LYS A 100 -6.72 10.00 -3.72
C LYS A 100 -6.27 10.50 -5.08
N SER A 101 -7.18 10.80 -5.97
CA SER A 101 -6.88 11.37 -7.29
C SER A 101 -7.56 12.72 -7.48
N SER A 102 -7.40 13.35 -8.66
CA SER A 102 -8.24 14.49 -9.01
C SER A 102 -9.69 14.02 -9.13
N PHE A 103 -10.62 14.89 -8.74
CA PHE A 103 -12.07 14.59 -8.82
C PHE A 103 -12.47 14.13 -10.23
N LEU A 104 -11.92 14.80 -11.24
CA LEU A 104 -12.21 14.50 -12.64
C LEU A 104 -11.71 13.10 -13.05
N SER A 105 -10.48 12.76 -12.71
CA SER A 105 -9.91 11.44 -13.02
C SER A 105 -10.66 10.30 -12.33
N TYR A 106 -11.08 10.49 -11.09
CA TYR A 106 -11.88 9.51 -10.35
C TYR A 106 -13.27 9.33 -10.98
N PHE A 107 -13.92 10.42 -11.36
CA PHE A 107 -15.26 10.38 -11.93
C PHE A 107 -15.30 9.71 -13.32
N ILE A 108 -14.29 9.99 -14.14
CA ILE A 108 -14.11 9.34 -15.45
C ILE A 108 -13.87 7.86 -15.26
N ALA A 109 -12.92 7.47 -14.39
CA ALA A 109 -12.62 6.08 -14.13
C ALA A 109 -13.85 5.30 -13.60
N LYS A 110 -14.62 5.90 -12.67
CA LYS A 110 -15.84 5.30 -12.12
C LYS A 110 -16.96 5.13 -13.15
N LYS A 111 -17.06 6.03 -14.15
CA LYS A 111 -18.04 5.92 -15.23
C LYS A 111 -17.68 4.88 -16.30
N ILE A 112 -16.37 4.66 -16.51
CA ILE A 112 -15.87 3.75 -17.55
C ILE A 112 -15.77 2.31 -17.03
N VAL A 113 -15.50 2.13 -15.74
CA VAL A 113 -15.26 0.82 -15.15
C VAL A 113 -16.11 0.66 -13.88
N ASP A 114 -17.08 -0.23 -13.93
CA ASP A 114 -17.89 -0.63 -12.76
C ASP A 114 -17.11 -1.62 -11.87
N LEU A 115 -15.96 -1.16 -11.36
CA LEU A 115 -15.12 -1.98 -10.50
C LEU A 115 -15.60 -1.91 -9.05
N LYS A 116 -15.92 -3.07 -8.50
CA LYS A 116 -16.24 -3.22 -7.07
C LYS A 116 -15.04 -2.90 -6.17
N TYR A 117 -13.83 -3.17 -6.62
CA TYR A 117 -12.57 -3.00 -5.90
C TYR A 117 -11.53 -2.26 -6.74
N ILE A 118 -10.55 -1.62 -6.09
CA ILE A 118 -9.47 -0.90 -6.75
C ILE A 118 -8.08 -1.51 -6.50
N SER A 119 -7.92 -2.33 -5.48
CA SER A 119 -6.66 -3.04 -5.22
C SER A 119 -6.62 -4.36 -5.97
N LEU A 120 -5.45 -4.71 -6.50
CA LEU A 120 -5.23 -6.00 -7.16
C LEU A 120 -5.55 -7.18 -6.23
N VAL A 121 -5.28 -7.05 -4.94
CA VAL A 121 -5.60 -8.08 -3.94
C VAL A 121 -7.09 -8.40 -3.93
N ASN A 122 -7.94 -7.38 -3.76
CA ASN A 122 -9.39 -7.57 -3.68
C ASN A 122 -9.98 -8.00 -5.04
N ILE A 123 -9.46 -7.48 -6.15
CA ILE A 123 -9.88 -7.84 -7.51
C ILE A 123 -9.60 -9.33 -7.76
N ILE A 124 -8.38 -9.82 -7.51
CA ILE A 124 -8.00 -11.22 -7.74
C ILE A 124 -8.76 -12.16 -6.82
N MET A 125 -8.93 -11.77 -5.55
CA MET A 125 -9.65 -12.57 -4.56
C MET A 125 -11.18 -12.48 -4.72
N ASN A 126 -11.69 -11.56 -5.54
CA ASN A 126 -13.11 -11.22 -5.69
C ASN A 126 -13.84 -11.00 -4.35
N LYS A 127 -13.12 -10.48 -3.35
CA LYS A 127 -13.64 -10.14 -2.02
C LYS A 127 -12.79 -9.06 -1.37
N GLU A 128 -13.34 -8.39 -0.35
CA GLU A 128 -12.59 -7.45 0.48
C GLU A 128 -11.65 -8.21 1.45
N VAL A 129 -10.39 -8.35 1.05
CA VAL A 129 -9.29 -8.87 1.88
C VAL A 129 -8.61 -7.72 2.61
N VAL A 130 -8.43 -6.61 1.90
CA VAL A 130 -7.82 -5.38 2.40
C VAL A 130 -8.82 -4.23 2.32
N GLU A 131 -8.87 -3.39 3.34
CA GLU A 131 -9.77 -2.25 3.38
C GLU A 131 -9.28 -1.16 2.41
N GLU A 132 -10.19 -0.60 1.60
CA GLU A 132 -9.90 0.41 0.61
C GLU A 132 -10.48 1.76 1.02
N LEU A 133 -9.64 2.74 1.32
CA LEU A 133 -10.02 4.10 1.68
C LEU A 133 -9.91 5.02 0.46
N ILE A 134 -11.03 5.30 -0.17
CA ILE A 134 -11.09 6.01 -1.46
C ILE A 134 -11.53 7.46 -1.25
N GLN A 135 -10.81 8.40 -1.87
CA GLN A 135 -11.14 9.84 -1.91
C GLN A 135 -11.37 10.44 -0.52
N LYS A 136 -12.61 10.81 -0.19
CA LYS A 136 -12.99 11.41 1.11
C LYS A 136 -12.76 10.49 2.30
N ASP A 137 -12.73 9.19 2.06
CA ASP A 137 -12.51 8.17 3.07
C ASP A 137 -11.02 8.01 3.42
N CYS A 138 -10.12 8.42 2.54
CA CYS A 138 -8.70 8.56 2.85
C CYS A 138 -8.46 9.82 3.72
N ASN A 139 -8.81 9.74 5.00
CA ASN A 139 -8.67 10.79 6.00
C ASN A 139 -8.17 10.24 7.33
N VAL A 140 -7.65 11.12 8.19
CA VAL A 140 -7.03 10.76 9.47
C VAL A 140 -7.92 9.88 10.34
N LYS A 141 -9.23 10.17 10.43
CA LYS A 141 -10.16 9.42 11.29
C LYS A 141 -10.31 7.97 10.82
N LYS A 142 -10.58 7.76 9.52
CA LYS A 142 -10.73 6.41 8.96
C LYS A 142 -9.41 5.66 8.92
N LEU A 143 -8.31 6.30 8.54
CA LEU A 143 -6.97 5.73 8.57
C LEU A 143 -6.61 5.21 9.98
N THR A 144 -6.84 6.01 11.01
CA THR A 144 -6.59 5.61 12.41
C THR A 144 -7.45 4.41 12.80
N HIS A 145 -8.75 4.41 12.44
CA HIS A 145 -9.64 3.30 12.73
C HIS A 145 -9.19 2.01 12.03
N SER A 146 -8.93 2.10 10.73
CA SER A 146 -8.51 0.96 9.91
C SER A 146 -7.16 0.40 10.35
N LEU A 147 -6.20 1.27 10.72
CA LEU A 147 -4.90 0.83 11.21
C LEU A 147 -5.02 0.05 12.53
N ASN A 148 -5.82 0.53 13.49
CA ASN A 148 -6.10 -0.23 14.71
C ASN A 148 -6.73 -1.60 14.39
N LYS A 149 -7.67 -1.65 13.45
CA LYS A 149 -8.35 -2.88 13.04
C LYS A 149 -7.39 -3.90 12.44
N ILE A 150 -6.50 -3.50 11.52
CA ILE A 150 -5.56 -4.44 10.87
C ILE A 150 -4.46 -4.91 11.82
N LEU A 151 -4.02 -4.08 12.77
CA LEU A 151 -3.07 -4.49 13.80
C LEU A 151 -3.61 -5.60 14.70
N ILE A 152 -4.94 -5.63 14.93
CA ILE A 152 -5.61 -6.69 15.70
C ILE A 152 -5.89 -7.93 14.83
N LYS A 153 -6.28 -7.72 13.56
CA LYS A 153 -6.71 -8.80 12.64
C LYS A 153 -5.62 -9.30 11.70
N SER A 154 -4.36 -9.05 12.01
CA SER A 154 -3.21 -9.36 11.13
C SER A 154 -3.19 -10.81 10.65
N ASP A 155 -3.49 -11.79 11.53
CA ASP A 155 -3.43 -13.21 11.20
C ASP A 155 -4.52 -13.63 10.19
N GLN A 156 -5.71 -13.06 10.29
CA GLN A 156 -6.78 -13.32 9.32
C GLN A 156 -6.38 -12.82 7.92
N ILE A 157 -5.81 -11.61 7.84
CA ILE A 157 -5.34 -11.02 6.58
C ILE A 157 -4.21 -11.89 5.98
N LYS A 158 -3.24 -12.30 6.79
CA LYS A 158 -2.14 -13.19 6.35
C LYS A 158 -2.65 -14.54 5.84
N ASN A 159 -3.69 -15.10 6.43
CA ASN A 159 -4.29 -16.34 5.94
C ASN A 159 -4.99 -16.15 4.58
N ASP A 160 -5.62 -15.00 4.34
CA ASP A 160 -6.17 -14.69 3.03
C ASP A 160 -5.06 -14.44 1.98
N TYR A 161 -3.92 -13.87 2.38
CA TYR A 161 -2.75 -13.74 1.49
C TYR A 161 -2.16 -15.09 1.07
N LYS A 162 -2.16 -16.09 1.97
CA LYS A 162 -1.76 -17.46 1.59
C LYS A 162 -2.67 -18.03 0.47
N LYS A 163 -3.98 -17.76 0.55
CA LYS A 163 -4.92 -18.18 -0.52
C LYS A 163 -4.67 -17.40 -1.81
N LEU A 164 -4.40 -16.10 -1.73
CA LEU A 164 -4.02 -15.29 -2.89
C LEU A 164 -2.77 -15.86 -3.58
N TYR A 165 -1.73 -16.19 -2.79
CA TYR A 165 -0.53 -16.83 -3.31
C TYR A 165 -0.85 -18.11 -4.07
N GLN A 166 -1.69 -18.99 -3.51
CA GLN A 166 -2.11 -20.25 -4.15
C GLN A 166 -2.86 -20.02 -5.49
N ILE A 167 -3.66 -18.95 -5.59
CA ILE A 167 -4.37 -18.58 -6.83
C ILE A 167 -3.36 -18.17 -7.90
N LEU A 168 -2.36 -17.35 -7.54
CA LEU A 168 -1.35 -16.84 -8.46
C LEU A 168 -0.37 -17.94 -8.89
N ASP A 169 0.01 -18.82 -7.99
CA ASP A 169 0.94 -19.93 -8.25
C ASP A 169 0.34 -20.97 -9.21
N LYS A 170 -0.98 -21.24 -9.11
CA LYS A 170 -1.69 -22.16 -10.03
C LYS A 170 -1.65 -21.69 -11.49
N GLY A 171 -1.40 -20.41 -11.73
CA GLY A 171 -1.36 -19.85 -13.09
C GLY A 171 -0.16 -20.31 -13.92
N GLY A 172 0.91 -20.86 -13.30
CA GLY A 172 2.10 -21.39 -14.00
C GLY A 172 2.69 -20.41 -15.03
N ALA A 173 2.32 -19.12 -14.99
CA ALA A 173 2.66 -18.13 -16.02
C ALA A 173 4.16 -18.07 -16.28
N SER A 174 4.98 -18.09 -15.22
CA SER A 174 6.44 -18.09 -15.36
C SER A 174 6.96 -19.36 -16.04
N LYS A 175 6.40 -20.52 -15.68
CA LYS A 175 6.78 -21.81 -16.29
C LYS A 175 6.32 -21.88 -17.74
N LEU A 176 5.07 -21.50 -18.03
CA LEU A 176 4.52 -21.44 -19.38
C LEU A 176 5.32 -20.47 -20.28
N THR A 177 5.73 -19.32 -19.77
CA THR A 177 6.55 -18.36 -20.50
C THR A 177 7.94 -18.92 -20.77
N CYS A 178 8.58 -19.58 -19.79
CA CYS A 178 9.86 -20.27 -20.00
C CYS A 178 9.72 -21.38 -21.04
N ASP A 179 8.69 -22.22 -20.96
CA ASP A 179 8.46 -23.30 -21.90
C ASP A 179 8.24 -22.80 -23.35
N LEU A 180 7.53 -21.68 -23.52
CA LEU A 180 7.34 -21.05 -24.82
C LEU A 180 8.61 -20.45 -25.40
N ILE A 181 9.47 -19.83 -24.56
CA ILE A 181 10.75 -19.26 -24.99
C ILE A 181 11.72 -20.38 -25.38
N MET A 182 11.70 -21.51 -24.68
CA MET A 182 12.60 -22.65 -24.97
C MET A 182 12.19 -23.45 -26.20
N GLN A 183 10.97 -23.27 -26.72
CA GLN A 183 10.45 -23.90 -27.93
C GLN A 183 10.58 -23.02 -29.18
N SER A 184 10.97 -21.76 -29.02
CA SER A 184 11.22 -20.81 -30.12
C SER A 184 12.70 -20.76 -30.48
#